data_b5a1b9372f76b0067e3a52f530f320d6
#
_entry.id   b5a1b9372f76b0067e3a52f530f320d6
#
_cell.length_a   1.000
_cell.length_b   1.000
_cell.length_c   1.000
_cell.angle_alpha   90.00
_cell.angle_beta   90.00
_cell.angle_gamma   90.00
#
_symmetry.space_group_name_H-M   'P 1'
#
loop_
_entity.id
_entity.type
_entity.pdbx_description
1 polymer ?
#
loop_
_entity_poly.entity_id
_entity_poly.type
_entity_poly.pdbx_seq_one_letter_code
_entity_poly.pdbx_strand_id
1 'polypeptide(L)'
;MLNVEKIRGLFPVTKNKVFLNHAGQSPIPRPTAGIMEKYIYESLNFGVFSLEWNEGGKPFFAELIGASKDEISLIENTSMGLNIVANMLEYPREANIVTTDLEYPSVTYPYLKRKWNLEVRYVKNVDGKVLLEDFEKAVDDNTVVVAVSHVEYVNGFRNDLKALAEIAHKHGAFLVVDAIQSAGAIPIDVKRDDVDFLAAACYKWLLGPCGAGYLYVKRSLIKEFEPPLIGWASVKPEVFETVDFWDIWHLDFPEDASKFQVGSPSFISFLGATESIKLLLEVGIDKIEKRILGLTSLLIEKAKGLGLELQTPEEREHRSGIVNFKIDRASERVEKLSEKNFVVSARSHGIRVSPHFYNTTEEINSFIEALKET
;
A
#
# COMPACT_ATOMS: atom_id res chain seq x y z
N MET A 1 15.38 -6.07 -21.38
CA MET A 1 13.97 -5.70 -21.58
C MET A 1 13.10 -6.72 -20.86
N LEU A 2 11.96 -6.29 -20.28
CA LEU A 2 10.99 -7.16 -19.62
C LEU A 2 10.33 -8.07 -20.66
N ASN A 3 10.35 -9.39 -20.44
CA ASN A 3 9.60 -10.31 -21.29
C ASN A 3 8.13 -10.35 -20.84
N VAL A 4 7.35 -9.36 -21.31
CA VAL A 4 5.94 -9.17 -20.91
C VAL A 4 5.10 -10.41 -21.24
N GLU A 5 5.32 -11.05 -22.36
CA GLU A 5 4.53 -12.22 -22.80
C GLU A 5 4.69 -13.42 -21.85
N LYS A 6 5.94 -13.72 -21.45
CA LYS A 6 6.23 -14.75 -20.45
C LYS A 6 5.55 -14.44 -19.10
N ILE A 7 5.64 -13.19 -18.67
CA ILE A 7 5.06 -12.74 -17.40
C ILE A 7 3.53 -12.79 -17.43
N ARG A 8 2.89 -12.38 -18.52
CA ARG A 8 1.42 -12.47 -18.70
C ARG A 8 0.90 -13.89 -18.53
N GLY A 9 1.69 -14.91 -18.91
CA GLY A 9 1.35 -16.30 -18.66
C GLY A 9 1.13 -16.66 -17.18
N LEU A 10 1.68 -15.87 -16.25
CA LEU A 10 1.47 -16.01 -14.81
C LEU A 10 0.12 -15.42 -14.34
N PHE A 11 -0.57 -14.65 -15.17
CA PHE A 11 -1.83 -13.96 -14.84
C PHE A 11 -2.98 -14.47 -15.70
N PRO A 12 -3.69 -15.54 -15.28
CA PRO A 12 -4.79 -16.14 -16.08
C PRO A 12 -5.93 -15.18 -16.38
N VAL A 13 -6.11 -14.13 -15.59
CA VAL A 13 -7.12 -13.08 -15.81
C VAL A 13 -6.99 -12.45 -17.20
N THR A 14 -5.78 -12.36 -17.75
CA THR A 14 -5.49 -11.75 -19.06
C THR A 14 -6.11 -12.50 -20.25
N LYS A 15 -6.58 -13.75 -20.04
CA LYS A 15 -7.31 -14.52 -21.04
C LYS A 15 -8.80 -14.16 -21.10
N ASN A 16 -9.33 -13.57 -20.03
CA ASN A 16 -10.75 -13.35 -19.83
C ASN A 16 -11.11 -11.86 -19.76
N LYS A 17 -10.20 -11.02 -19.25
CA LYS A 17 -10.43 -9.60 -18.96
C LYS A 17 -9.22 -8.76 -19.34
N VAL A 18 -9.47 -7.53 -19.77
CA VAL A 18 -8.49 -6.45 -19.75
C VAL A 18 -8.56 -5.80 -18.36
N PHE A 19 -7.66 -6.24 -17.48
CA PHE A 19 -7.69 -5.84 -16.07
C PHE A 19 -6.82 -4.59 -15.84
N LEU A 20 -7.46 -3.46 -15.55
CA LEU A 20 -6.85 -2.14 -15.39
C LEU A 20 -7.29 -1.47 -14.06
N ASN A 21 -7.47 -2.25 -12.99
CA ASN A 21 -7.98 -1.75 -11.70
C ASN A 21 -7.11 -2.19 -10.50
N HIS A 22 -5.77 -2.15 -10.64
CA HIS A 22 -4.85 -2.55 -9.57
C HIS A 22 -4.92 -1.61 -8.35
N ALA A 23 -5.30 -0.36 -8.54
CA ALA A 23 -5.58 0.57 -7.44
C ALA A 23 -6.83 0.19 -6.61
N GLY A 24 -7.71 -0.68 -7.12
CA GLY A 24 -8.83 -1.27 -6.38
C GLY A 24 -8.41 -2.55 -5.67
N GLN A 25 -8.15 -3.57 -6.46
CA GLN A 25 -7.67 -4.89 -6.04
C GLN A 25 -6.97 -5.54 -7.23
N SER A 26 -5.93 -6.33 -7.00
CA SER A 26 -5.22 -7.06 -8.05
C SER A 26 -5.68 -8.52 -8.16
N PRO A 27 -5.63 -9.11 -9.36
CA PRO A 27 -5.64 -10.55 -9.50
C PRO A 27 -4.31 -11.11 -8.98
N ILE A 28 -4.38 -12.28 -8.34
CA ILE A 28 -3.18 -12.98 -7.88
C ILE A 28 -2.50 -13.76 -9.03
N PRO A 29 -1.17 -13.81 -9.08
CA PRO A 29 -0.45 -14.61 -10.08
C PRO A 29 -0.46 -16.11 -9.73
N ARG A 30 -0.14 -16.97 -10.71
CA ARG A 30 -0.09 -18.43 -10.52
C ARG A 30 0.81 -18.91 -9.39
N PRO A 31 2.03 -18.37 -9.16
CA PRO A 31 2.85 -18.79 -8.03
C PRO A 31 2.13 -18.58 -6.69
N THR A 32 1.47 -17.44 -6.52
CA THR A 32 0.66 -17.11 -5.33
C THR A 32 -0.50 -18.11 -5.16
N ALA A 33 -1.27 -18.36 -6.22
CA ALA A 33 -2.35 -19.33 -6.17
C ALA A 33 -1.83 -20.74 -5.84
N GLY A 34 -0.73 -21.16 -6.46
CA GLY A 34 -0.16 -22.50 -6.28
C GLY A 34 0.28 -22.80 -4.84
N ILE A 35 0.91 -21.82 -4.15
CA ILE A 35 1.30 -22.02 -2.74
C ILE A 35 0.07 -22.08 -1.82
N MET A 36 -0.96 -21.25 -2.11
CA MET A 36 -2.21 -21.25 -1.36
C MET A 36 -2.98 -22.57 -1.54
N GLU A 37 -3.05 -23.10 -2.76
CA GLU A 37 -3.63 -24.42 -3.07
C GLU A 37 -2.88 -25.53 -2.33
N LYS A 38 -1.54 -25.48 -2.30
CA LYS A 38 -0.73 -26.44 -1.57
C LYS A 38 -0.98 -26.37 -0.07
N TYR A 39 -1.10 -25.17 0.51
CA TYR A 39 -1.48 -25.00 1.92
C TYR A 39 -2.85 -25.64 2.21
N ILE A 40 -3.85 -25.40 1.38
CA ILE A 40 -5.19 -26.00 1.54
C ILE A 40 -5.11 -27.51 1.45
N TYR A 41 -4.38 -28.04 0.45
CA TYR A 41 -4.22 -29.47 0.26
C TYR A 41 -3.56 -30.14 1.47
N GLU A 42 -2.46 -29.60 2.00
CA GLU A 42 -1.76 -30.16 3.16
C GLU A 42 -2.61 -30.07 4.42
N SER A 43 -3.26 -28.93 4.65
CA SER A 43 -4.15 -28.76 5.80
C SER A 43 -5.36 -29.71 5.75
N LEU A 44 -5.93 -29.94 4.57
CA LEU A 44 -7.07 -30.84 4.37
C LEU A 44 -6.67 -32.32 4.60
N ASN A 45 -5.52 -32.74 4.10
CA ASN A 45 -5.17 -34.16 4.08
C ASN A 45 -4.32 -34.61 5.28
N PHE A 46 -3.56 -33.68 5.89
CA PHE A 46 -2.62 -34.00 6.96
C PHE A 46 -2.88 -33.23 8.27
N GLY A 47 -3.76 -32.22 8.25
CA GLY A 47 -4.06 -31.37 9.40
C GLY A 47 -2.96 -30.37 9.78
N VAL A 48 -1.83 -30.40 9.04
CA VAL A 48 -0.67 -29.52 9.19
C VAL A 48 -0.12 -29.18 7.82
N PHE A 49 0.71 -28.14 7.74
CA PHE A 49 1.44 -27.82 6.52
C PHE A 49 2.95 -27.85 6.75
N SER A 50 3.69 -28.27 5.73
CA SER A 50 5.17 -28.39 5.73
C SER A 50 5.84 -27.24 4.95
N LEU A 51 5.08 -26.20 4.58
CA LEU A 51 5.54 -25.11 3.76
C LEU A 51 6.50 -24.20 4.54
N GLU A 52 7.53 -23.71 3.86
CA GLU A 52 8.48 -22.78 4.44
C GLU A 52 7.79 -21.45 4.75
N TRP A 53 7.78 -21.08 6.03
CA TRP A 53 7.08 -19.89 6.52
C TRP A 53 7.74 -18.55 6.11
N ASN A 54 9.08 -18.55 5.98
CA ASN A 54 9.87 -17.35 5.62
C ASN A 54 9.49 -16.10 6.45
N GLU A 55 9.23 -16.28 7.74
CA GLU A 55 8.80 -15.22 8.66
C GLU A 55 7.59 -14.40 8.10
N GLY A 56 6.67 -15.07 7.39
CA GLY A 56 5.52 -14.39 6.76
C GLY A 56 5.90 -13.42 5.63
N GLY A 57 7.10 -13.58 5.04
CA GLY A 57 7.58 -12.72 3.95
C GLY A 57 8.24 -11.42 4.39
N LYS A 58 8.44 -11.19 5.70
CA LYS A 58 9.12 -9.98 6.22
C LYS A 58 10.44 -9.66 5.53
N PRO A 59 11.37 -10.63 5.30
CA PRO A 59 12.63 -10.34 4.63
C PRO A 59 12.46 -9.77 3.23
N PHE A 60 11.51 -10.28 2.46
CA PHE A 60 11.27 -9.85 1.09
C PHE A 60 10.57 -8.49 1.02
N PHE A 61 9.62 -8.21 1.94
CA PHE A 61 9.02 -6.89 2.03
C PHE A 61 10.04 -5.85 2.50
N ALA A 62 10.89 -6.18 3.44
CA ALA A 62 11.98 -5.32 3.89
C ALA A 62 12.94 -4.98 2.74
N GLU A 63 13.36 -5.97 1.94
CA GLU A 63 14.16 -5.73 0.73
C GLU A 63 13.47 -4.77 -0.24
N LEU A 64 12.17 -4.97 -0.45
CA LEU A 64 11.36 -4.16 -1.39
C LEU A 64 11.30 -2.68 -1.01
N ILE A 65 11.39 -2.33 0.27
CA ILE A 65 11.29 -0.94 0.76
C ILE A 65 12.60 -0.38 1.35
N GLY A 66 13.73 -1.10 1.22
CA GLY A 66 15.03 -0.68 1.76
C GLY A 66 15.15 -0.76 3.28
N ALA A 67 14.34 -1.60 3.94
CA ALA A 67 14.34 -1.82 5.39
C ALA A 67 15.14 -3.07 5.80
N SER A 68 15.18 -3.35 7.11
CA SER A 68 15.58 -4.62 7.70
C SER A 68 14.36 -5.42 8.15
N LYS A 69 14.42 -6.74 8.11
CA LYS A 69 13.28 -7.60 8.51
C LYS A 69 12.78 -7.34 9.94
N ASP A 70 13.70 -6.96 10.83
CA ASP A 70 13.41 -6.66 12.22
C ASP A 70 12.64 -5.32 12.41
N GLU A 71 12.54 -4.52 11.35
CA GLU A 71 11.74 -3.30 11.31
C GLU A 71 10.32 -3.56 10.78
N ILE A 72 9.98 -4.83 10.48
CA ILE A 72 8.70 -5.21 9.85
C ILE A 72 7.86 -6.03 10.83
N SER A 73 6.59 -5.63 10.98
CA SER A 73 5.53 -6.39 11.64
C SER A 73 4.49 -6.89 10.63
N LEU A 74 3.89 -8.04 10.91
CA LEU A 74 2.77 -8.58 10.13
C LEU A 74 1.46 -7.94 10.58
N ILE A 75 0.66 -7.48 9.63
CA ILE A 75 -0.67 -6.90 9.85
C ILE A 75 -1.66 -7.46 8.81
N GLU A 76 -2.95 -7.47 9.12
CA GLU A 76 -3.96 -8.01 8.21
C GLU A 76 -4.28 -7.07 7.04
N ASN A 77 -4.13 -5.76 7.24
CA ASN A 77 -4.41 -4.72 6.25
C ASN A 77 -3.78 -3.38 6.63
N THR A 78 -3.69 -2.46 5.67
CA THR A 78 -3.11 -1.12 5.88
C THR A 78 -3.81 -0.35 7.01
N SER A 79 -5.15 -0.41 7.07
CA SER A 79 -5.91 0.30 8.11
C SER A 79 -5.53 -0.17 9.52
N MET A 80 -5.22 -1.46 9.72
CA MET A 80 -4.72 -1.97 11.00
C MET A 80 -3.36 -1.34 11.32
N GLY A 81 -2.41 -1.33 10.38
CA GLY A 81 -1.09 -0.71 10.59
C GLY A 81 -1.19 0.76 10.97
N LEU A 82 -1.99 1.54 10.21
CA LEU A 82 -2.21 2.96 10.50
C LEU A 82 -2.88 3.18 11.88
N ASN A 83 -3.80 2.30 12.28
CA ASN A 83 -4.40 2.34 13.62
C ASN A 83 -3.42 1.95 14.72
N ILE A 84 -2.53 0.99 14.51
CA ILE A 84 -1.46 0.66 15.45
C ILE A 84 -0.61 1.92 15.70
N VAL A 85 -0.12 2.56 14.63
CA VAL A 85 0.67 3.79 14.75
C VAL A 85 -0.10 4.88 15.49
N ALA A 86 -1.32 5.21 15.04
CA ALA A 86 -2.10 6.27 15.66
C ALA A 86 -2.45 6.02 17.15
N ASN A 87 -2.51 4.76 17.60
CA ASN A 87 -2.85 4.45 18.98
C ASN A 87 -1.62 4.25 19.91
N MET A 88 -0.42 4.08 19.36
CA MET A 88 0.79 4.01 20.18
C MET A 88 1.41 5.39 20.46
N LEU A 89 1.08 6.40 19.66
CA LEU A 89 1.57 7.76 19.84
C LEU A 89 0.84 8.48 20.99
N GLU A 90 1.55 9.36 21.67
CA GLU A 90 0.99 10.27 22.67
C GLU A 90 0.62 11.61 22.02
N TYR A 91 -0.51 12.16 22.44
CA TYR A 91 -1.01 13.43 21.92
C TYR A 91 -1.13 14.44 23.07
N PRO A 92 -0.17 15.37 23.23
CA PRO A 92 -0.27 16.46 24.19
C PRO A 92 -1.52 17.31 23.96
N ARG A 93 -1.87 18.12 24.96
CA ARG A 93 -2.94 19.11 24.80
C ARG A 93 -2.56 20.08 23.68
N GLU A 94 -3.54 20.40 22.82
CA GLU A 94 -3.35 21.25 21.63
C GLU A 94 -2.54 20.62 20.49
N ALA A 95 -2.27 19.30 20.58
CA ALA A 95 -1.63 18.59 19.47
C ALA A 95 -2.48 18.63 18.22
N ASN A 96 -1.80 18.66 17.08
CA ASN A 96 -2.43 18.53 15.77
C ASN A 96 -1.77 17.44 14.92
N ILE A 97 -2.47 17.01 13.89
CA ILE A 97 -1.93 16.22 12.80
C ILE A 97 -2.18 16.93 11.47
N VAL A 98 -1.25 16.78 10.54
CA VAL A 98 -1.36 17.35 9.20
C VAL A 98 -1.51 16.24 8.17
N THR A 99 -2.44 16.41 7.26
CA THR A 99 -2.75 15.47 6.17
C THR A 99 -3.24 16.24 4.95
N THR A 100 -3.72 15.56 3.90
CA THR A 100 -4.27 16.21 2.71
C THR A 100 -5.74 15.86 2.47
N ASP A 101 -6.46 16.65 1.70
CA ASP A 101 -7.85 16.39 1.33
C ASP A 101 -8.00 15.38 0.17
N LEU A 102 -6.89 14.86 -0.36
CA LEU A 102 -6.88 13.75 -1.33
C LEU A 102 -6.86 12.37 -0.67
N GLU A 103 -6.69 12.31 0.66
CA GLU A 103 -6.43 11.08 1.39
C GLU A 103 -7.57 10.06 1.36
N TYR A 104 -7.15 8.79 1.45
CA TYR A 104 -8.07 7.71 1.75
C TYR A 104 -8.47 7.74 3.24
N PRO A 105 -9.75 7.47 3.58
CA PRO A 105 -10.25 7.57 4.96
C PRO A 105 -9.43 6.84 6.03
N SER A 106 -8.76 5.74 5.67
CA SER A 106 -7.94 4.99 6.63
C SER A 106 -6.73 5.77 7.16
N VAL A 107 -6.24 6.79 6.43
CA VAL A 107 -5.15 7.65 6.87
C VAL A 107 -5.64 8.64 7.93
N THR A 108 -6.84 9.18 7.77
CA THR A 108 -7.36 10.28 8.60
C THR A 108 -8.24 9.81 9.77
N TYR A 109 -9.11 8.82 9.55
CA TYR A 109 -10.09 8.37 10.55
C TYR A 109 -9.52 7.97 11.90
N PRO A 110 -8.35 7.32 12.03
CA PRO A 110 -7.77 7.02 13.34
C PRO A 110 -7.62 8.26 14.22
N TYR A 111 -7.26 9.40 13.63
CA TYR A 111 -7.00 10.66 14.32
C TYR A 111 -8.27 11.46 14.67
N LEU A 112 -9.43 11.11 14.08
CA LEU A 112 -10.71 11.75 14.39
C LEU A 112 -11.36 11.22 15.67
N LYS A 113 -10.66 10.40 16.47
CA LYS A 113 -11.18 9.92 17.75
C LYS A 113 -11.40 11.06 18.72
N ARG A 114 -12.64 11.26 19.15
CA ARG A 114 -13.04 12.34 20.06
C ARG A 114 -12.25 12.42 21.38
N LYS A 115 -11.78 11.26 21.88
CA LYS A 115 -11.03 11.19 23.16
C LYS A 115 -9.69 11.94 23.11
N TRP A 116 -9.11 12.13 21.92
CA TRP A 116 -7.83 12.81 21.77
C TRP A 116 -7.97 14.33 21.62
N ASN A 117 -9.14 14.80 21.18
CA ASN A 117 -9.41 16.21 20.89
C ASN A 117 -8.35 16.87 19.98
N LEU A 118 -7.90 16.11 18.96
CA LEU A 118 -6.88 16.55 18.02
C LEU A 118 -7.46 17.53 17.00
N GLU A 119 -6.68 18.55 16.66
CA GLU A 119 -6.89 19.30 15.44
C GLU A 119 -6.36 18.50 14.25
N VAL A 120 -7.21 18.25 13.24
CA VAL A 120 -6.79 17.62 11.97
C VAL A 120 -6.75 18.70 10.91
N ARG A 121 -5.55 19.04 10.46
CA ARG A 121 -5.30 20.05 9.42
C ARG A 121 -5.20 19.40 8.07
N TYR A 122 -6.05 19.82 7.13
CA TYR A 122 -6.07 19.31 5.76
C TYR A 122 -5.40 20.30 4.82
N VAL A 123 -4.22 19.97 4.33
CA VAL A 123 -3.61 20.67 3.21
C VAL A 123 -4.48 20.47 1.98
N LYS A 124 -4.90 21.60 1.38
CA LYS A 124 -5.82 21.57 0.24
C LYS A 124 -5.07 21.31 -1.06
N ASN A 125 -5.61 20.40 -1.86
CA ASN A 125 -5.07 20.23 -3.19
C ASN A 125 -5.40 21.40 -4.11
N VAL A 126 -4.49 21.68 -5.02
CA VAL A 126 -4.67 22.65 -6.11
C VAL A 126 -4.52 21.89 -7.42
N ASP A 127 -5.60 21.80 -8.19
CA ASP A 127 -5.64 21.07 -9.46
C ASP A 127 -5.15 19.60 -9.34
N GLY A 128 -5.55 18.94 -8.23
CA GLY A 128 -5.20 17.54 -7.96
C GLY A 128 -3.78 17.33 -7.44
N LYS A 129 -3.04 18.39 -7.09
CA LYS A 129 -1.68 18.35 -6.52
C LYS A 129 -1.67 18.90 -5.11
N VAL A 130 -0.81 18.38 -4.26
CA VAL A 130 -0.57 18.90 -2.91
C VAL A 130 0.82 19.53 -2.90
N LEU A 131 0.88 20.81 -2.52
CA LEU A 131 2.13 21.58 -2.57
C LEU A 131 2.89 21.44 -1.26
N LEU A 132 4.21 21.23 -1.33
CA LEU A 132 5.09 21.12 -0.14
C LEU A 132 5.05 22.40 0.71
N GLU A 133 4.99 23.58 0.06
CA GLU A 133 4.89 24.89 0.72
C GLU A 133 3.63 25.02 1.60
N ASP A 134 2.56 24.30 1.26
CA ASP A 134 1.33 24.31 2.06
C ASP A 134 1.44 23.33 3.24
N PHE A 135 2.21 22.24 3.12
CA PHE A 135 2.62 21.45 4.26
C PHE A 135 3.52 22.23 5.22
N GLU A 136 4.52 22.97 4.70
CA GLU A 136 5.40 23.84 5.52
C GLU A 136 4.62 24.88 6.32
N LYS A 137 3.50 25.39 5.80
CA LYS A 137 2.62 26.35 6.52
C LYS A 137 1.71 25.66 7.54
N ALA A 138 1.34 24.41 7.28
CA ALA A 138 0.39 23.68 8.10
C ALA A 138 1.04 22.98 9.32
N VAL A 139 2.31 22.58 9.18
CA VAL A 139 3.10 21.90 10.21
C VAL A 139 3.70 22.93 11.18
N ASP A 140 3.54 22.73 12.47
CA ASP A 140 4.10 23.57 13.52
C ASP A 140 4.62 22.71 14.70
N ASP A 141 5.14 23.35 15.75
CA ASP A 141 5.73 22.67 16.92
C ASP A 141 4.70 21.89 17.77
N ASN A 142 3.40 22.01 17.50
CA ASN A 142 2.34 21.21 18.08
C ASN A 142 1.95 20.03 17.19
N THR A 143 2.52 19.91 16.00
CA THR A 143 2.24 18.80 15.08
C THR A 143 2.93 17.54 15.59
N VAL A 144 2.14 16.47 15.81
CA VAL A 144 2.67 15.16 16.21
C VAL A 144 2.89 14.26 15.01
N VAL A 145 2.04 14.38 14.01
CA VAL A 145 2.06 13.49 12.82
C VAL A 145 1.79 14.28 11.55
N VAL A 146 2.60 13.99 10.52
CA VAL A 146 2.25 14.19 9.11
C VAL A 146 1.85 12.84 8.56
N ALA A 147 0.55 12.64 8.27
CA ALA A 147 0.00 11.37 7.79
C ALA A 147 -0.41 11.48 6.33
N VAL A 148 0.24 10.73 5.45
CA VAL A 148 0.02 10.82 4.00
C VAL A 148 0.08 9.47 3.29
N SER A 149 -0.63 9.35 2.18
CA SER A 149 -0.39 8.31 1.20
C SER A 149 0.87 8.64 0.38
N HIS A 150 1.75 7.66 0.10
CA HIS A 150 2.83 7.89 -0.87
C HIS A 150 2.26 8.19 -2.27
N VAL A 151 1.15 7.53 -2.62
CA VAL A 151 0.40 7.78 -3.85
C VAL A 151 -1.08 7.92 -3.52
N GLU A 152 -1.67 9.03 -3.91
CA GLU A 152 -3.08 9.32 -3.67
C GLU A 152 -3.99 8.39 -4.47
N TYR A 153 -4.98 7.81 -3.79
CA TYR A 153 -5.84 6.78 -4.39
C TYR A 153 -6.78 7.33 -5.47
N VAL A 154 -7.11 8.60 -5.38
CA VAL A 154 -8.14 9.23 -6.22
C VAL A 154 -7.60 9.56 -7.61
N ASN A 155 -6.40 10.13 -7.69
CA ASN A 155 -5.85 10.68 -8.92
C ASN A 155 -4.42 10.21 -9.24
N GLY A 156 -3.78 9.49 -8.29
CA GLY A 156 -2.43 8.97 -8.48
C GLY A 156 -1.32 10.00 -8.28
N PHE A 157 -1.60 11.13 -7.63
CA PHE A 157 -0.56 12.08 -7.23
C PHE A 157 0.46 11.37 -6.33
N ARG A 158 1.74 11.49 -6.66
CA ARG A 158 2.85 10.93 -5.89
C ARG A 158 3.46 12.02 -5.02
N ASN A 159 3.40 11.81 -3.72
CA ASN A 159 4.03 12.68 -2.72
C ASN A 159 5.54 12.46 -2.65
N ASP A 160 6.31 13.52 -2.43
CA ASP A 160 7.75 13.45 -2.13
C ASP A 160 7.93 13.14 -0.63
N LEU A 161 8.17 11.86 -0.31
CA LEU A 161 8.30 11.39 1.07
C LEU A 161 9.48 12.03 1.79
N LYS A 162 10.60 12.23 1.09
CA LYS A 162 11.80 12.83 1.68
C LYS A 162 11.54 14.27 2.09
N ALA A 163 10.96 15.07 1.19
CA ALA A 163 10.64 16.46 1.51
C ALA A 163 9.61 16.56 2.66
N LEU A 164 8.61 15.66 2.68
CA LEU A 164 7.63 15.60 3.76
C LEU A 164 8.25 15.17 5.10
N ALA A 165 9.22 14.24 5.10
CA ALA A 165 9.97 13.87 6.29
C ALA A 165 10.79 15.06 6.82
N GLU A 166 11.48 15.80 5.95
CA GLU A 166 12.24 17.00 6.33
C GLU A 166 11.33 18.07 6.96
N ILE A 167 10.13 18.28 6.41
CA ILE A 167 9.13 19.21 6.97
C ILE A 167 8.64 18.73 8.35
N ALA A 168 8.26 17.45 8.47
CA ALA A 168 7.77 16.88 9.71
C ALA A 168 8.83 16.91 10.82
N HIS A 169 10.03 16.40 10.54
CA HIS A 169 11.12 16.27 11.52
C HIS A 169 11.66 17.62 12.01
N LYS A 170 11.61 18.68 11.20
CA LYS A 170 11.97 20.04 11.60
C LYS A 170 11.17 20.51 12.81
N HIS A 171 9.96 20.04 12.99
CA HIS A 171 9.06 20.36 14.10
C HIS A 171 8.88 19.21 15.10
N GLY A 172 9.65 18.12 14.97
CA GLY A 172 9.59 16.96 15.84
C GLY A 172 8.37 16.06 15.60
N ALA A 173 7.66 16.24 14.47
CA ALA A 173 6.54 15.40 14.06
C ALA A 173 7.03 14.12 13.37
N PHE A 174 6.24 13.04 13.44
CA PHE A 174 6.50 11.79 12.73
C PHE A 174 5.88 11.79 11.34
N LEU A 175 6.56 11.17 10.36
CA LEU A 175 6.01 10.88 9.04
C LEU A 175 5.40 9.48 9.02
N VAL A 176 4.07 9.39 8.83
CA VAL A 176 3.29 8.16 8.73
C VAL A 176 2.79 7.98 7.30
N VAL A 177 3.17 6.89 6.65
CA VAL A 177 2.92 6.68 5.22
C VAL A 177 1.99 5.50 4.97
N ASP A 178 0.90 5.74 4.22
CA ASP A 178 0.14 4.68 3.53
C ASP A 178 0.80 4.39 2.18
N ALA A 179 1.39 3.21 2.04
CA ALA A 179 2.07 2.79 0.81
C ALA A 179 1.26 1.78 -0.01
N ILE A 180 -0.03 1.58 0.29
CA ILE A 180 -0.85 0.57 -0.41
C ILE A 180 -1.01 0.84 -1.91
N GLN A 181 -0.83 2.09 -2.35
CA GLN A 181 -0.93 2.47 -3.77
C GLN A 181 0.44 2.55 -4.47
N SER A 182 1.53 2.30 -3.76
CA SER A 182 2.89 2.44 -4.29
C SER A 182 3.75 1.18 -4.11
N ALA A 183 3.66 0.49 -2.97
CA ALA A 183 4.46 -0.71 -2.71
C ALA A 183 4.20 -1.81 -3.75
N GLY A 184 5.25 -2.21 -4.46
CA GLY A 184 5.19 -3.15 -5.58
C GLY A 184 5.07 -2.53 -6.97
N ALA A 185 4.75 -1.23 -7.07
CA ALA A 185 4.63 -0.48 -8.33
C ALA A 185 5.70 0.58 -8.52
N ILE A 186 6.15 1.20 -7.43
CA ILE A 186 7.07 2.34 -7.39
C ILE A 186 8.16 2.03 -6.37
N PRO A 187 9.43 2.36 -6.64
CA PRO A 187 10.51 2.23 -5.68
C PRO A 187 10.25 3.04 -4.40
N ILE A 188 10.45 2.39 -3.27
CA ILE A 188 10.41 2.99 -1.94
C ILE A 188 11.74 2.68 -1.25
N ASP A 189 12.32 3.67 -0.59
CA ASP A 189 13.48 3.48 0.26
C ASP A 189 13.26 4.28 1.55
N VAL A 190 12.75 3.57 2.57
CA VAL A 190 12.36 4.19 3.84
C VAL A 190 13.53 4.80 4.61
N LYS A 191 14.77 4.37 4.32
CA LYS A 191 15.99 4.93 4.94
C LYS A 191 16.44 6.21 4.24
N ARG A 192 16.44 6.21 2.90
CA ARG A 192 16.78 7.38 2.10
C ARG A 192 15.78 8.52 2.33
N ASP A 193 14.50 8.16 2.40
CA ASP A 193 13.39 9.11 2.51
C ASP A 193 13.02 9.43 3.96
N ASP A 194 13.75 8.86 4.91
CA ASP A 194 13.65 9.05 6.38
C ASP A 194 12.24 8.87 6.94
N VAL A 195 11.51 7.86 6.43
CA VAL A 195 10.15 7.53 6.84
C VAL A 195 10.17 6.90 8.24
N ASP A 196 9.26 7.33 9.13
CA ASP A 196 9.16 6.80 10.49
C ASP A 196 8.28 5.55 10.56
N PHE A 197 7.12 5.59 9.90
CA PHE A 197 6.16 4.47 9.85
C PHE A 197 5.58 4.33 8.45
N LEU A 198 5.45 3.08 7.99
CA LEU A 198 4.84 2.79 6.70
C LEU A 198 3.95 1.54 6.79
N ALA A 199 2.73 1.61 6.25
CA ALA A 199 1.83 0.46 6.18
C ALA A 199 1.42 0.14 4.74
N ALA A 200 1.40 -1.16 4.38
CA ALA A 200 0.93 -1.61 3.06
C ALA A 200 0.31 -3.00 3.13
N ALA A 201 -0.93 -3.14 2.66
CA ALA A 201 -1.56 -4.46 2.44
C ALA A 201 -1.23 -5.02 1.05
N CYS A 202 -1.29 -6.34 0.91
CA CYS A 202 -0.76 -7.04 -0.27
C CYS A 202 -1.72 -7.10 -1.46
N TYR A 203 -3.02 -6.88 -1.28
CA TYR A 203 -4.06 -7.19 -2.28
C TYR A 203 -4.18 -6.19 -3.45
N LYS A 204 -3.31 -5.17 -3.50
CA LYS A 204 -3.24 -4.22 -4.62
C LYS A 204 -1.95 -4.43 -5.42
N TRP A 205 -1.05 -3.47 -5.39
CA TRP A 205 0.16 -3.46 -6.21
C TRP A 205 1.21 -4.51 -5.82
N LEU A 206 1.12 -5.08 -4.61
CA LEU A 206 1.92 -6.24 -4.22
C LEU A 206 1.39 -7.57 -4.79
N LEU A 207 0.26 -7.58 -5.51
CA LEU A 207 -0.32 -8.75 -6.21
C LEU A 207 -0.64 -9.94 -5.29
N GLY A 208 -0.73 -9.70 -3.99
CA GLY A 208 -1.01 -10.72 -2.98
C GLY A 208 -2.49 -10.86 -2.66
N PRO A 209 -2.84 -11.80 -1.78
CA PRO A 209 -4.21 -11.97 -1.30
C PRO A 209 -4.59 -10.91 -0.25
N CYS A 210 -5.90 -10.79 0.04
CA CYS A 210 -6.39 -10.09 1.23
C CYS A 210 -5.96 -10.81 2.51
N GLY A 211 -5.88 -10.08 3.63
CA GLY A 211 -5.54 -10.64 4.93
C GLY A 211 -4.03 -10.74 5.20
N ALA A 212 -3.21 -10.15 4.35
CA ALA A 212 -1.77 -9.97 4.57
C ALA A 212 -1.36 -8.53 4.27
N GLY A 213 -0.47 -8.00 5.08
CA GLY A 213 0.14 -6.69 4.95
C GLY A 213 1.30 -6.53 5.92
N TYR A 214 2.00 -5.43 5.81
CA TYR A 214 3.21 -5.16 6.58
C TYR A 214 3.17 -3.75 7.16
N LEU A 215 3.66 -3.63 8.40
CA LEU A 215 3.93 -2.38 9.07
C LEU A 215 5.45 -2.26 9.24
N TYR A 216 6.03 -1.23 8.67
CA TYR A 216 7.40 -0.81 8.94
C TYR A 216 7.41 0.18 10.10
N VAL A 217 8.34 0.00 11.02
CA VAL A 217 8.64 0.90 12.12
C VAL A 217 10.15 1.18 12.10
N LYS A 218 10.52 2.46 12.01
CA LYS A 218 11.93 2.89 12.00
C LYS A 218 12.66 2.36 13.23
N ARG A 219 13.86 1.80 13.04
CA ARG A 219 14.64 1.09 14.06
C ARG A 219 14.75 1.85 15.39
N SER A 220 15.04 3.14 15.34
CA SER A 220 15.15 3.97 16.55
C SER A 220 13.85 4.03 17.37
N LEU A 221 12.71 4.00 16.68
CA LEU A 221 11.38 4.17 17.30
C LEU A 221 10.83 2.87 17.90
N ILE A 222 11.33 1.70 17.49
CA ILE A 222 10.83 0.43 18.01
C ILE A 222 10.93 0.35 19.54
N LYS A 223 12.01 0.86 20.13
CA LYS A 223 12.21 0.83 21.59
C LYS A 223 11.43 1.90 22.34
N GLU A 224 11.02 2.97 21.65
CA GLU A 224 10.33 4.10 22.26
C GLU A 224 8.85 3.83 22.52
N PHE A 225 8.23 2.97 21.69
CA PHE A 225 6.79 2.74 21.76
C PHE A 225 6.44 1.34 22.20
N GLU A 226 5.46 1.22 23.08
CA GLU A 226 4.80 -0.03 23.41
C GLU A 226 3.68 -0.33 22.39
N PRO A 227 3.41 -1.63 22.10
CA PRO A 227 2.32 -1.98 21.23
C PRO A 227 0.96 -1.59 21.85
N PRO A 228 0.08 -0.90 21.10
CA PRO A 228 -1.23 -0.49 21.63
C PRO A 228 -2.24 -1.64 21.70
N LEU A 229 -1.93 -2.75 21.02
CA LEU A 229 -2.66 -4.01 21.06
C LEU A 229 -1.67 -5.11 21.45
N ILE A 230 -1.98 -5.85 22.50
CA ILE A 230 -1.10 -6.87 23.04
C ILE A 230 -1.79 -8.22 22.98
N GLY A 231 -1.09 -9.21 22.49
CA GLY A 231 -1.51 -10.60 22.48
C GLY A 231 -0.31 -11.55 22.60
N TRP A 232 -0.55 -12.84 22.47
CA TRP A 232 0.48 -13.83 22.68
C TRP A 232 1.68 -13.70 21.73
N ALA A 233 1.47 -13.19 20.51
CA ALA A 233 2.55 -12.99 19.54
C ALA A 233 3.32 -11.68 19.73
N SER A 234 2.89 -10.81 20.68
CA SER A 234 3.58 -9.56 20.98
C SER A 234 4.75 -9.73 21.95
N VAL A 235 4.87 -10.90 22.61
CA VAL A 235 5.89 -11.16 23.63
C VAL A 235 7.02 -12.02 23.08
N LYS A 236 8.15 -12.05 23.79
CA LYS A 236 9.33 -12.84 23.38
C LYS A 236 9.01 -14.32 23.22
N PRO A 237 9.55 -15.01 22.20
CA PRO A 237 9.30 -16.43 21.95
C PRO A 237 9.69 -17.34 23.11
N GLU A 238 10.72 -16.99 23.87
CA GLU A 238 11.20 -17.76 25.03
C GLU A 238 10.12 -17.98 26.09
N VAL A 239 9.10 -17.10 26.10
CA VAL A 239 7.92 -17.26 26.97
C VAL A 239 7.08 -18.49 26.57
N PHE A 240 7.21 -19.03 25.33
CA PHE A 240 6.39 -20.16 24.83
C PHE A 240 7.15 -21.47 24.65
N GLU A 241 8.48 -21.44 24.44
CA GLU A 241 9.23 -22.60 23.92
C GLU A 241 9.33 -23.77 24.90
N THR A 242 9.03 -23.56 26.19
CA THR A 242 9.21 -24.59 27.22
C THR A 242 8.01 -24.76 28.13
N VAL A 243 6.80 -24.51 27.68
CA VAL A 243 5.74 -24.13 28.60
C VAL A 243 4.83 -25.29 29.02
N ASP A 244 5.03 -25.76 30.21
CA ASP A 244 3.92 -26.26 31.03
C ASP A 244 3.03 -25.08 31.52
N PHE A 245 3.60 -23.89 31.69
CA PHE A 245 2.90 -22.66 32.13
C PHE A 245 3.48 -21.44 31.45
N TRP A 246 2.60 -20.58 30.92
CA TRP A 246 2.91 -19.23 30.44
C TRP A 246 3.20 -18.32 31.62
N ASP A 247 4.20 -17.44 31.50
CA ASP A 247 4.34 -16.34 32.45
C ASP A 247 3.22 -15.31 32.20
N ILE A 248 2.16 -15.44 32.99
CA ILE A 248 1.01 -14.52 32.93
C ILE A 248 1.20 -13.27 33.77
N TRP A 249 2.34 -13.12 34.42
CA TRP A 249 2.61 -12.05 35.37
C TRP A 249 3.51 -10.96 34.81
N HIS A 250 4.30 -11.25 33.74
CA HIS A 250 5.25 -10.34 33.18
C HIS A 250 5.07 -10.19 31.66
N LEU A 251 5.17 -8.94 31.17
CA LEU A 251 5.23 -8.64 29.75
C LEU A 251 6.68 -8.34 29.37
N ASP A 252 7.25 -9.15 28.47
CA ASP A 252 8.56 -8.93 27.93
C ASP A 252 8.48 -8.90 26.39
N PHE A 253 8.64 -7.71 25.82
CA PHE A 253 8.49 -7.48 24.40
C PHE A 253 9.80 -7.76 23.63
N PRO A 254 9.71 -8.29 22.39
CA PRO A 254 10.85 -8.32 21.48
C PRO A 254 11.45 -6.92 21.25
N GLU A 255 12.75 -6.87 20.95
CA GLU A 255 13.44 -5.62 20.60
C GLU A 255 13.27 -5.23 19.13
N ASP A 256 12.44 -5.93 18.39
CA ASP A 256 12.12 -5.71 16.99
C ASP A 256 10.61 -5.41 16.78
N ALA A 257 10.23 -5.11 15.54
CA ALA A 257 8.86 -4.75 15.22
C ALA A 257 7.85 -5.89 15.36
N SER A 258 8.28 -7.13 15.61
CA SER A 258 7.37 -8.27 15.83
C SER A 258 6.45 -8.06 17.04
N LYS A 259 6.85 -7.22 18.02
CA LYS A 259 6.01 -6.87 19.17
C LYS A 259 4.66 -6.24 18.80
N PHE A 260 4.53 -5.66 17.61
CA PHE A 260 3.27 -5.10 17.11
C PHE A 260 2.34 -6.15 16.47
N GLN A 261 2.75 -7.42 16.43
CA GLN A 261 1.91 -8.53 16.00
C GLN A 261 1.12 -9.09 17.19
N VAL A 262 -0.21 -9.12 17.08
CA VAL A 262 -1.08 -9.48 18.22
C VAL A 262 -1.24 -10.99 18.39
N GLY A 263 -1.36 -11.74 17.29
CA GLY A 263 -1.66 -13.17 17.34
C GLY A 263 -1.24 -13.92 16.08
N SER A 264 -1.80 -15.11 15.88
CA SER A 264 -1.53 -15.92 14.69
C SER A 264 -1.95 -15.17 13.42
N PRO A 265 -1.04 -14.98 12.47
CA PRO A 265 -1.38 -14.36 11.20
C PRO A 265 -2.18 -15.33 10.30
N SER A 266 -2.80 -14.82 9.27
CA SER A 266 -3.40 -15.65 8.21
C SER A 266 -2.31 -16.36 7.41
N PHE A 267 -1.89 -17.57 7.81
CA PHE A 267 -0.80 -18.31 7.17
C PHE A 267 -0.96 -18.40 5.66
N ILE A 268 -2.16 -18.78 5.18
CA ILE A 268 -2.44 -18.89 3.75
C ILE A 268 -2.22 -17.57 3.01
N SER A 269 -2.62 -16.43 3.62
CA SER A 269 -2.47 -15.12 3.00
C SER A 269 -1.00 -14.69 2.95
N PHE A 270 -0.24 -14.91 4.01
CA PHE A 270 1.17 -14.54 4.05
C PHE A 270 2.06 -15.44 3.19
N LEU A 271 1.75 -16.73 3.08
CA LEU A 271 2.41 -17.62 2.11
C LEU A 271 2.19 -17.10 0.68
N GLY A 272 0.95 -16.75 0.34
CA GLY A 272 0.64 -16.16 -0.96
C GLY A 272 1.32 -14.80 -1.19
N ALA A 273 1.30 -13.91 -0.19
CA ALA A 273 1.96 -12.60 -0.26
C ALA A 273 3.48 -12.73 -0.47
N THR A 274 4.12 -13.69 0.21
CA THR A 274 5.54 -14.00 0.05
C THR A 274 5.89 -14.31 -1.41
N GLU A 275 5.13 -15.20 -2.06
CA GLU A 275 5.38 -15.55 -3.46
C GLU A 275 5.11 -14.39 -4.42
N SER A 276 4.12 -13.55 -4.14
CA SER A 276 3.87 -12.35 -4.93
C SER A 276 5.03 -11.35 -4.83
N ILE A 277 5.55 -11.10 -3.63
CA ILE A 277 6.66 -10.16 -3.43
C ILE A 277 7.94 -10.70 -4.06
N LYS A 278 8.24 -11.99 -3.95
CA LYS A 278 9.37 -12.63 -4.65
C LYS A 278 9.30 -12.40 -6.15
N LEU A 279 8.11 -12.59 -6.76
CA LEU A 279 7.91 -12.31 -8.18
C LEU A 279 8.22 -10.84 -8.54
N LEU A 280 7.80 -9.88 -7.71
CA LEU A 280 8.07 -8.46 -7.94
C LEU A 280 9.56 -8.15 -7.84
N LEU A 281 10.27 -8.72 -6.85
CA LEU A 281 11.71 -8.57 -6.68
C LEU A 281 12.49 -9.20 -7.86
N GLU A 282 12.10 -10.38 -8.33
CA GLU A 282 12.69 -11.02 -9.52
C GLU A 282 12.53 -10.17 -10.79
N VAL A 283 11.37 -9.53 -10.96
CA VAL A 283 11.13 -8.61 -12.08
C VAL A 283 11.96 -7.33 -11.92
N GLY A 284 12.08 -6.83 -10.70
CA GLY A 284 12.77 -5.61 -10.31
C GLY A 284 11.86 -4.38 -10.36
N ILE A 285 11.73 -3.70 -9.22
CA ILE A 285 10.77 -2.60 -9.03
C ILE A 285 11.03 -1.43 -9.99
N ASP A 286 12.27 -1.07 -10.27
CA ASP A 286 12.61 -0.02 -11.26
C ASP A 286 12.08 -0.34 -12.66
N LYS A 287 12.16 -1.62 -13.07
CA LYS A 287 11.63 -2.06 -14.36
C LYS A 287 10.10 -2.04 -14.37
N ILE A 288 9.49 -2.38 -13.22
CA ILE A 288 8.04 -2.32 -13.01
C ILE A 288 7.56 -0.88 -13.13
N GLU A 289 8.16 0.06 -12.38
CA GLU A 289 7.83 1.49 -12.45
C GLU A 289 7.96 2.02 -13.88
N LYS A 290 9.11 1.79 -14.52
CA LYS A 290 9.34 2.24 -15.89
C LYS A 290 8.27 1.74 -16.86
N ARG A 291 7.83 0.47 -16.71
CA ARG A 291 6.78 -0.10 -17.54
C ARG A 291 5.42 0.52 -17.25
N ILE A 292 5.05 0.65 -15.99
CA ILE A 292 3.79 1.25 -15.55
C ILE A 292 3.70 2.70 -16.02
N LEU A 293 4.75 3.50 -15.82
CA LEU A 293 4.78 4.90 -16.27
C LEU A 293 4.73 5.01 -17.80
N GLY A 294 5.27 4.05 -18.54
CA GLY A 294 5.08 3.97 -19.98
C GLY A 294 3.63 3.74 -20.40
N LEU A 295 2.94 2.81 -19.74
CA LEU A 295 1.52 2.52 -19.98
C LEU A 295 0.62 3.69 -19.60
N THR A 296 0.86 4.31 -18.43
CA THR A 296 0.08 5.48 -17.99
C THR A 296 0.36 6.71 -18.85
N SER A 297 1.57 6.90 -19.38
CA SER A 297 1.86 7.96 -20.35
C SER A 297 1.05 7.80 -21.64
N LEU A 298 1.00 6.59 -22.19
CA LEU A 298 0.17 6.29 -23.37
C LEU A 298 -1.32 6.55 -23.08
N LEU A 299 -1.80 6.13 -21.89
CA LEU A 299 -3.18 6.35 -21.48
C LEU A 299 -3.51 7.86 -21.38
N ILE A 300 -2.63 8.66 -20.77
CA ILE A 300 -2.76 10.12 -20.66
C ILE A 300 -2.82 10.76 -22.06
N GLU A 301 -1.88 10.42 -22.94
CA GLU A 301 -1.85 10.91 -24.32
C GLU A 301 -3.17 10.63 -25.04
N LYS A 302 -3.66 9.40 -24.97
CA LYS A 302 -4.91 8.97 -25.61
C LYS A 302 -6.15 9.66 -25.00
N ALA A 303 -6.22 9.80 -23.68
CA ALA A 303 -7.32 10.49 -23.00
C ALA A 303 -7.37 11.98 -23.42
N LYS A 304 -6.22 12.65 -23.49
CA LYS A 304 -6.12 14.04 -23.99
C LYS A 304 -6.52 14.14 -25.46
N GLY A 305 -6.16 13.16 -26.28
CA GLY A 305 -6.58 13.08 -27.68
C GLY A 305 -8.10 12.96 -27.86
N LEU A 306 -8.82 12.50 -26.84
CA LEU A 306 -10.29 12.49 -26.79
C LEU A 306 -10.88 13.77 -26.17
N GLY A 307 -10.07 14.74 -25.78
CA GLY A 307 -10.51 15.96 -25.09
C GLY A 307 -10.94 15.74 -23.63
N LEU A 308 -10.54 14.61 -23.00
CA LEU A 308 -10.87 14.35 -21.60
C LEU A 308 -9.99 15.17 -20.67
N GLU A 309 -10.60 15.77 -19.64
CA GLU A 309 -9.90 16.51 -18.59
C GLU A 309 -9.25 15.54 -17.60
N LEU A 310 -7.94 15.68 -17.41
CA LEU A 310 -7.20 14.86 -16.45
C LEU A 310 -7.41 15.36 -15.02
N GLN A 311 -7.57 14.42 -14.09
CA GLN A 311 -7.46 14.68 -12.65
C GLN A 311 -6.08 14.26 -12.11
N THR A 312 -5.36 13.44 -12.88
CA THR A 312 -3.99 12.99 -12.60
C THR A 312 -3.00 14.07 -13.02
N PRO A 313 -1.98 14.36 -12.18
CA PRO A 313 -0.91 15.30 -12.55
C PRO A 313 -0.13 14.82 -13.78
N GLU A 314 0.29 15.77 -14.61
CA GLU A 314 1.02 15.47 -15.84
C GLU A 314 2.54 15.38 -15.62
N GLU A 315 3.06 16.04 -14.60
CA GLU A 315 4.48 16.06 -14.27
C GLU A 315 4.95 14.66 -13.84
N ARG A 316 6.02 14.20 -14.46
CA ARG A 316 6.49 12.83 -14.32
C ARG A 316 6.82 12.44 -12.89
N GLU A 317 7.40 13.36 -12.13
CA GLU A 317 7.78 13.18 -10.72
C GLU A 317 6.57 12.93 -9.81
N HIS A 318 5.41 13.48 -10.17
CA HIS A 318 4.16 13.34 -9.43
C HIS A 318 3.25 12.24 -9.96
N ARG A 319 3.70 11.45 -10.96
CA ARG A 319 2.90 10.36 -11.54
C ARG A 319 3.17 9.02 -10.88
N SER A 320 2.16 8.16 -11.03
CA SER A 320 2.16 6.80 -10.52
C SER A 320 1.53 5.81 -11.52
N GLY A 321 1.13 4.64 -11.04
CA GLY A 321 0.36 3.68 -11.81
C GLY A 321 -1.13 4.03 -12.01
N ILE A 322 -1.61 5.11 -11.42
CA ILE A 322 -3.02 5.53 -11.46
C ILE A 322 -3.19 6.69 -12.43
N VAL A 323 -4.19 6.59 -13.30
CA VAL A 323 -4.68 7.70 -14.13
C VAL A 323 -6.17 7.83 -13.90
N ASN A 324 -6.62 9.05 -13.62
CA ASN A 324 -8.03 9.39 -13.50
C ASN A 324 -8.35 10.59 -14.41
N PHE A 325 -9.42 10.50 -15.15
CA PHE A 325 -9.91 11.58 -16.01
C PHE A 325 -11.41 11.76 -15.82
N LYS A 326 -11.86 13.02 -15.85
CA LYS A 326 -13.28 13.37 -15.71
C LYS A 326 -14.06 12.87 -16.92
N ILE A 327 -15.21 12.31 -16.65
CA ILE A 327 -16.16 11.89 -17.68
C ILE A 327 -17.56 11.82 -17.09
N ASP A 328 -18.52 12.32 -17.81
CA ASP A 328 -19.93 12.26 -17.39
C ASP A 328 -20.40 10.83 -17.30
N ARG A 329 -21.27 10.58 -16.32
CA ARG A 329 -21.87 9.25 -16.07
C ARG A 329 -20.83 8.14 -15.91
N ALA A 330 -19.73 8.44 -15.20
CA ALA A 330 -18.60 7.52 -15.04
C ALA A 330 -19.02 6.10 -14.59
N SER A 331 -19.97 5.99 -13.65
CA SER A 331 -20.45 4.68 -13.17
C SER A 331 -21.15 3.87 -14.26
N GLU A 332 -22.05 4.48 -15.05
CA GLU A 332 -22.72 3.82 -16.17
C GLU A 332 -21.74 3.36 -17.26
N ARG A 333 -20.70 4.20 -17.53
CA ARG A 333 -19.66 3.85 -18.49
C ARG A 333 -18.80 2.70 -18.01
N VAL A 334 -18.48 2.65 -16.70
CA VAL A 334 -17.75 1.52 -16.11
C VAL A 334 -18.56 0.23 -16.21
N GLU A 335 -19.88 0.26 -16.01
CA GLU A 335 -20.76 -0.89 -16.22
C GLU A 335 -20.68 -1.40 -17.67
N LYS A 336 -20.87 -0.51 -18.66
CA LYS A 336 -20.75 -0.86 -20.09
C LYS A 336 -19.35 -1.38 -20.47
N LEU A 337 -18.30 -0.82 -19.90
CA LEU A 337 -16.92 -1.31 -20.08
C LEU A 337 -16.77 -2.71 -19.49
N SER A 338 -17.40 -2.98 -18.33
CA SER A 338 -17.39 -4.30 -17.70
C SER A 338 -18.07 -5.37 -18.57
N GLU A 339 -19.16 -5.03 -19.26
CA GLU A 339 -19.83 -5.90 -20.26
C GLU A 339 -18.91 -6.26 -21.42
N LYS A 340 -17.98 -5.32 -21.77
CA LYS A 340 -16.93 -5.53 -22.78
C LYS A 340 -15.64 -6.15 -22.22
N ASN A 341 -15.70 -6.69 -21.00
CA ASN A 341 -14.56 -7.33 -20.31
C ASN A 341 -13.42 -6.40 -19.88
N PHE A 342 -13.64 -5.08 -19.78
CA PHE A 342 -12.69 -4.17 -19.15
C PHE A 342 -12.98 -4.02 -17.66
N VAL A 343 -11.95 -4.04 -16.82
CA VAL A 343 -12.07 -3.84 -15.38
C VAL A 343 -11.37 -2.53 -15.00
N VAL A 344 -12.15 -1.51 -14.72
CA VAL A 344 -11.75 -0.17 -14.26
C VAL A 344 -12.66 0.28 -13.12
N SER A 345 -12.49 1.47 -12.56
CA SER A 345 -13.37 1.95 -11.49
C SER A 345 -13.79 3.41 -11.68
N ALA A 346 -15.03 3.73 -11.31
CA ALA A 346 -15.47 5.10 -11.19
C ALA A 346 -14.97 5.71 -9.87
N ARG A 347 -14.32 6.91 -9.93
CA ARG A 347 -13.84 7.66 -8.78
C ARG A 347 -13.90 9.15 -9.07
N SER A 348 -14.35 9.95 -8.08
CA SER A 348 -14.30 11.41 -8.14
C SER A 348 -14.83 12.00 -9.47
N HIS A 349 -16.03 11.57 -9.88
CA HIS A 349 -16.66 11.98 -11.15
C HIS A 349 -15.85 11.63 -12.40
N GLY A 350 -14.98 10.63 -12.33
CA GLY A 350 -14.13 10.18 -13.42
C GLY A 350 -13.97 8.68 -13.48
N ILE A 351 -13.25 8.22 -14.50
CA ILE A 351 -12.82 6.83 -14.63
C ILE A 351 -11.36 6.73 -14.22
N ARG A 352 -11.10 5.93 -13.17
CA ARG A 352 -9.76 5.60 -12.71
C ARG A 352 -9.29 4.31 -13.36
N VAL A 353 -8.17 4.40 -14.04
CA VAL A 353 -7.50 3.32 -14.76
C VAL A 353 -6.14 3.10 -14.13
N SER A 354 -5.80 1.86 -13.81
CA SER A 354 -4.56 1.53 -13.11
C SER A 354 -3.96 0.23 -13.66
N PRO A 355 -3.18 0.30 -14.75
CA PRO A 355 -2.47 -0.83 -15.32
C PRO A 355 -1.29 -1.25 -14.45
N HIS A 356 -0.88 -2.53 -14.55
CA HIS A 356 0.33 -3.04 -13.93
C HIS A 356 1.36 -3.47 -15.01
N PHE A 357 2.56 -3.85 -14.60
CA PHE A 357 3.68 -4.16 -15.51
C PHE A 357 3.40 -5.25 -16.53
N TYR A 358 2.44 -6.13 -16.29
CA TYR A 358 2.07 -7.20 -17.24
C TYR A 358 1.02 -6.77 -18.27
N ASN A 359 0.41 -5.58 -18.13
CA ASN A 359 -0.50 -5.06 -19.17
C ASN A 359 0.25 -4.66 -20.44
N THR A 360 -0.48 -4.60 -21.55
CA THR A 360 0.08 -4.27 -22.86
C THR A 360 -0.42 -2.94 -23.40
N THR A 361 0.30 -2.42 -24.41
CA THR A 361 -0.11 -1.20 -25.13
C THR A 361 -1.40 -1.43 -25.91
N GLU A 362 -1.61 -2.66 -26.41
CA GLU A 362 -2.82 -3.08 -27.11
C GLU A 362 -4.03 -3.05 -26.19
N GLU A 363 -3.89 -3.45 -24.92
CA GLU A 363 -4.94 -3.37 -23.91
C GLU A 363 -5.33 -1.90 -23.64
N ILE A 364 -4.37 -0.99 -23.55
CA ILE A 364 -4.65 0.45 -23.40
C ILE A 364 -5.38 0.99 -24.64
N ASN A 365 -4.92 0.65 -25.83
CA ASN A 365 -5.57 1.08 -27.08
C ASN A 365 -7.01 0.54 -27.18
N SER A 366 -7.22 -0.74 -26.88
CA SER A 366 -8.55 -1.38 -26.90
C SER A 366 -9.48 -0.75 -25.86
N PHE A 367 -8.96 -0.41 -24.67
CA PHE A 367 -9.72 0.30 -23.65
C PHE A 367 -10.21 1.68 -24.15
N ILE A 368 -9.33 2.44 -24.79
CA ILE A 368 -9.67 3.77 -25.33
C ILE A 368 -10.73 3.67 -26.43
N GLU A 369 -10.64 2.68 -27.33
CA GLU A 369 -11.67 2.45 -28.34
C GLU A 369 -13.01 2.05 -27.71
N ALA A 370 -12.99 1.13 -26.75
CA ALA A 370 -14.22 0.73 -26.02
C ALA A 370 -14.85 1.92 -25.27
N LEU A 371 -14.04 2.84 -24.70
CA LEU A 371 -14.53 4.02 -23.99
C LEU A 371 -15.28 5.00 -24.91
N LYS A 372 -14.89 5.14 -26.18
CA LYS A 372 -15.58 6.00 -27.16
C LYS A 372 -17.01 5.51 -27.44
N GLU A 373 -17.25 4.21 -27.27
CA GLU A 373 -18.54 3.57 -27.57
C GLU A 373 -19.48 3.50 -26.34
N THR A 374 -19.08 4.01 -25.18
CA THR A 374 -19.88 4.03 -23.95
C THR A 374 -20.59 5.35 -23.77
#